data_039994bab84e04e57b893497d8370078
#
_entry.id   039994bab84e04e57b893497d8370078
#
_cell.length_a   1.000
_cell.length_b   1.000
_cell.length_c   1.000
_cell.angle_alpha   90.00
_cell.angle_beta   90.00
_cell.angle_gamma   90.00
#
_symmetry.space_group_name_H-M   'P 1'
#
loop_
_entity.id
_entity.type
_entity.pdbx_description
1 polymer ?
#
loop_
_entity_poly.entity_id
_entity_poly.type
_entity_poly.pdbx_seq_one_letter_code
_entity_poly.pdbx_strand_id
1 'polypeptide(L)'
;MFRIIRALINFVALIVELLLIFRLIFKFLVVNTGTPFVAWLYGVTARLVAPFAKILPDWKFSGFVVDFATLAALIVYAIAGYLILMILPYSGKGTDV
;
A
#
# COMPACT_ATOMS: atom_id res chain seq x y z
N MET A 1 6.82 21.40 -13.97
CA MET A 1 6.44 21.27 -12.57
C MET A 1 5.55 20.07 -12.32
N PHE A 2 4.43 19.98 -13.00
CA PHE A 2 3.53 18.84 -12.76
C PHE A 2 4.15 17.50 -13.10
N ARG A 3 5.10 17.46 -14.01
CA ARG A 3 5.80 16.21 -14.31
C ARG A 3 6.54 15.68 -13.09
N ILE A 4 7.21 16.55 -12.35
CA ILE A 4 7.93 16.13 -11.14
C ILE A 4 6.95 15.68 -10.08
N ILE A 5 5.86 16.41 -9.91
CA ILE A 5 4.84 16.05 -8.93
C ILE A 5 4.23 14.70 -9.27
N ARG A 6 3.90 14.48 -10.54
CA ARG A 6 3.34 13.19 -10.96
C ARG A 6 4.32 12.06 -10.75
N ALA A 7 5.59 12.30 -11.04
CA ALA A 7 6.63 11.29 -10.83
C ALA A 7 6.77 10.95 -9.35
N LEU A 8 6.71 11.94 -8.48
CA LEU A 8 6.78 11.70 -7.04
C LEU A 8 5.57 10.93 -6.54
N ILE A 9 4.38 11.27 -7.02
CA ILE A 9 3.17 10.56 -6.63
C ILE A 9 3.25 9.11 -7.09
N ASN A 10 3.68 8.88 -8.31
CA ASN A 10 3.85 7.51 -8.82
C ASN A 10 4.86 6.73 -8.01
N PHE A 11 5.98 7.36 -7.66
CA PHE A 11 7.02 6.70 -6.89
C PHE A 11 6.53 6.33 -5.51
N VAL A 12 5.88 7.27 -4.82
CA VAL A 12 5.34 7.03 -3.48
C VAL A 12 4.27 5.95 -3.53
N ALA A 13 3.38 6.02 -4.52
CA ALA A 13 2.33 5.01 -4.66
C ALA A 13 2.93 3.63 -4.88
N LEU A 14 3.98 3.53 -5.69
CA LEU A 14 4.64 2.26 -5.93
C LEU A 14 5.24 1.69 -4.65
N ILE A 15 5.93 2.54 -3.88
CA ILE A 15 6.54 2.11 -2.62
C ILE A 15 5.47 1.64 -1.64
N VAL A 16 4.39 2.40 -1.49
CA VAL A 16 3.30 2.03 -0.59
C VAL A 16 2.70 0.68 -1.00
N GLU A 17 2.44 0.51 -2.29
CA GLU A 17 1.84 -0.73 -2.77
C GLU A 17 2.75 -1.92 -2.57
N LEU A 18 4.05 -1.75 -2.82
CA LEU A 18 5.02 -2.83 -2.61
C LEU A 18 5.10 -3.22 -1.13
N LEU A 19 5.15 -2.24 -0.25
CA LEU A 19 5.20 -2.52 1.18
C LEU A 19 3.95 -3.26 1.65
N LEU A 20 2.80 -2.87 1.14
CA LEU A 20 1.55 -3.51 1.50
C LEU A 20 1.46 -4.93 0.95
N ILE A 21 1.97 -5.14 -0.26
CA ILE A 21 2.02 -6.48 -0.85
C ILE A 21 2.89 -7.40 0.00
N PHE A 22 4.07 -6.93 0.41
CA PHE A 22 4.94 -7.72 1.27
C PHE A 22 4.27 -8.01 2.60
N ARG A 23 3.58 -7.02 3.17
CA ARG A 23 2.84 -7.24 4.42
C ARG A 23 1.78 -8.33 4.25
N LEU A 24 1.03 -8.26 3.16
CA LEU A 24 -0.01 -9.25 2.90
C LEU A 24 0.56 -10.65 2.79
N ILE A 25 1.64 -10.80 2.04
CA ILE A 25 2.29 -12.10 1.83
C ILE A 25 2.88 -12.62 3.14
N PHE A 26 3.60 -11.76 3.87
CA PHE A 26 4.25 -12.16 5.11
C PHE A 26 3.23 -12.58 6.16
N LYS A 27 2.11 -11.89 6.26
CA LYS A 27 1.07 -12.27 7.19
C LYS A 27 0.38 -13.56 6.76
N PHE A 28 0.18 -13.75 5.46
CA PHE A 28 -0.39 -14.99 4.95
C PHE A 28 0.48 -16.18 5.30
N LEU A 29 1.79 -16.03 5.16
CA LEU A 29 2.75 -17.10 5.45
C LEU A 29 3.11 -17.17 6.93
N VAL A 30 2.59 -16.27 7.73
CA VAL A 30 2.86 -16.19 9.17
C VAL A 30 4.36 -16.14 9.44
N VAL A 31 5.02 -15.19 8.76
CA VAL A 31 6.46 -15.00 8.88
C VAL A 31 6.81 -14.51 10.29
N ASN A 32 7.92 -14.99 10.82
CA ASN A 32 8.36 -14.64 12.16
C ASN A 32 8.65 -13.14 12.27
N THR A 33 7.89 -12.45 13.12
CA THR A 33 8.07 -11.02 13.33
C THR A 33 9.29 -10.67 14.16
N GLY A 34 9.99 -11.67 14.68
CA GLY A 34 11.26 -11.44 15.36
C GLY A 34 12.37 -11.02 14.43
N THR A 35 12.22 -11.24 13.13
CA THR A 35 13.17 -10.76 12.14
C THR A 35 13.09 -9.24 12.05
N PRO A 36 14.23 -8.52 12.17
CA PRO A 36 14.19 -7.05 12.18
C PRO A 36 13.52 -6.44 10.96
N PHE A 37 13.74 -6.99 9.78
CA PHE A 37 13.12 -6.47 8.56
C PHE A 37 11.61 -6.60 8.60
N VAL A 38 11.13 -7.77 9.03
CA VAL A 38 9.68 -8.01 9.09
C VAL A 38 9.02 -7.10 10.13
N ALA A 39 9.67 -6.94 11.30
CA ALA A 39 9.16 -6.05 12.33
C ALA A 39 9.10 -4.62 11.84
N TRP A 40 10.13 -4.18 11.13
CA TRP A 40 10.16 -2.84 10.55
C TRP A 40 9.04 -2.66 9.53
N LEU A 41 8.88 -3.64 8.65
CA LEU A 41 7.85 -3.58 7.62
C LEU A 41 6.45 -3.48 8.23
N TYR A 42 6.18 -4.30 9.24
CA TYR A 42 4.89 -4.27 9.91
C TYR A 42 4.66 -2.94 10.64
N GLY A 43 5.70 -2.40 11.26
CA GLY A 43 5.58 -1.11 11.93
C GLY A 43 5.27 0.03 10.97
N VAL A 44 5.97 0.08 9.85
CA VAL A 44 5.76 1.12 8.85
C VAL A 44 4.37 1.00 8.22
N THR A 45 3.99 -0.21 7.84
CA THR A 45 2.72 -0.42 7.14
C THR A 45 1.52 -0.39 8.08
N ALA A 46 1.73 -0.56 9.38
CA ALA A 46 0.63 -0.54 10.34
C ALA A 46 -0.17 0.76 10.26
N ARG A 47 0.52 1.87 10.06
CA ARG A 47 -0.14 3.17 9.94
C ARG A 47 -0.98 3.28 8.68
N LEU A 48 -0.52 2.66 7.60
CA LEU A 48 -1.25 2.67 6.34
C LEU A 48 -2.51 1.82 6.42
N VAL A 49 -2.48 0.77 7.20
CA VAL A 49 -3.57 -0.18 7.30
C VAL A 49 -4.53 0.17 8.46
N ALA A 50 -4.09 1.02 9.38
CA ALA A 50 -4.85 1.32 10.59
C ALA A 50 -6.31 1.68 10.37
N PRO A 51 -6.68 2.55 9.39
CA PRO A 51 -8.09 2.87 9.18
C PRO A 51 -8.94 1.66 8.82
N PHE A 52 -8.33 0.68 8.17
CA PHE A 52 -9.04 -0.51 7.70
C PHE A 52 -9.03 -1.62 8.75
N ALA A 53 -8.00 -1.64 9.60
CA ALA A 53 -7.85 -2.69 10.60
C ALA A 53 -8.97 -2.66 11.63
N LYS A 54 -9.55 -1.50 11.85
CA LYS A 54 -10.66 -1.36 12.80
C LYS A 54 -11.95 -1.94 12.25
N ILE A 55 -12.06 -2.08 10.94
CA ILE A 55 -13.29 -2.52 10.28
C ILE A 55 -13.16 -3.96 9.81
N LEU A 56 -11.96 -4.33 9.34
CA LEU A 56 -11.70 -5.62 8.71
C LEU A 56 -10.66 -6.40 9.49
N PRO A 57 -11.09 -7.32 10.37
CA PRO A 57 -10.14 -8.13 11.12
C PRO A 57 -9.44 -9.14 10.22
N ASP A 58 -8.28 -9.61 10.69
CA ASP A 58 -7.59 -10.71 10.03
C ASP A 58 -8.47 -11.96 10.06
N TRP A 59 -8.34 -12.76 9.01
CA TRP A 59 -9.02 -14.04 8.93
C TRP A 59 -7.99 -15.14 8.96
N LYS A 60 -8.11 -16.05 9.92
CA LYS A 60 -7.18 -17.17 10.05
C LYS A 60 -7.81 -18.42 9.46
N PHE A 61 -7.03 -19.11 8.64
CA PHE A 61 -7.52 -20.28 7.96
C PHE A 61 -6.38 -21.30 7.84
N SER A 62 -6.53 -22.46 8.47
CA SER A 62 -5.60 -23.59 8.37
C SER A 62 -4.14 -23.17 8.57
N GLY A 63 -3.88 -22.31 9.54
CA GLY A 63 -2.53 -21.86 9.83
C GLY A 63 -2.08 -20.68 9.00
N PHE A 64 -2.89 -20.22 8.06
CA PHE A 64 -2.61 -19.03 7.28
C PHE A 64 -3.45 -17.84 7.80
N VAL A 65 -2.95 -16.63 7.57
CA VAL A 65 -3.65 -15.43 7.99
C VAL A 65 -3.94 -14.58 6.75
N VAL A 66 -5.21 -14.26 6.54
CA VAL A 66 -5.59 -13.34 5.47
C VAL A 66 -5.84 -11.99 6.10
N ASP A 67 -4.99 -11.03 5.75
CA ASP A 67 -5.06 -9.66 6.27
C ASP A 67 -5.96 -8.84 5.36
N PHE A 68 -7.25 -8.90 5.62
CA PHE A 68 -8.22 -8.17 4.80
C PHE A 68 -8.02 -6.67 4.88
N ALA A 69 -7.52 -6.15 6.00
CA ALA A 69 -7.25 -4.72 6.11
C ALA A 69 -6.16 -4.29 5.13
N THR A 70 -5.12 -5.09 4.98
CA THR A 70 -4.06 -4.80 4.01
C THR A 70 -4.58 -4.92 2.58
N LEU A 71 -5.41 -5.93 2.32
CA LEU A 71 -6.01 -6.08 0.99
C LEU A 71 -6.86 -4.88 0.64
N ALA A 72 -7.70 -4.42 1.58
CA ALA A 72 -8.50 -3.23 1.38
C ALA A 72 -7.64 -2.00 1.17
N ALA A 73 -6.57 -1.87 1.96
CA ALA A 73 -5.65 -0.75 1.81
C ALA A 73 -5.00 -0.73 0.43
N LEU A 74 -4.59 -1.88 -0.08
CA LEU A 74 -4.04 -1.98 -1.42
C LEU A 74 -4.99 -1.43 -2.45
N ILE A 75 -6.25 -1.84 -2.37
CA ILE A 75 -7.26 -1.43 -3.34
C ILE A 75 -7.55 0.06 -3.21
N VAL A 76 -7.76 0.53 -1.99
CA VAL A 76 -8.14 1.93 -1.76
C VAL A 76 -7.00 2.87 -2.14
N TYR A 77 -5.77 2.55 -1.75
CA TYR A 77 -4.65 3.41 -2.10
C TYR A 77 -4.34 3.40 -3.58
N ALA A 78 -4.55 2.28 -4.25
CA ALA A 78 -4.39 2.22 -5.70
C ALA A 78 -5.41 3.13 -6.40
N ILE A 79 -6.65 3.06 -5.96
CA ILE A 79 -7.71 3.91 -6.51
C ILE A 79 -7.43 5.38 -6.19
N ALA A 80 -7.05 5.67 -4.95
CA ALA A 80 -6.74 7.04 -4.55
C ALA A 80 -5.60 7.62 -5.37
N GLY A 81 -4.54 6.86 -5.57
CA GLY A 81 -3.42 7.31 -6.38
C GLY A 81 -3.83 7.58 -7.81
N TYR A 82 -4.62 6.69 -8.38
CA TYR A 82 -5.13 6.87 -9.73
C TYR A 82 -5.98 8.13 -9.85
N LEU A 83 -6.88 8.36 -8.88
CA LEU A 83 -7.74 9.53 -8.90
C LEU A 83 -6.94 10.82 -8.72
N ILE A 84 -5.93 10.81 -7.86
CA ILE A 84 -5.07 11.98 -7.67
C ILE A 84 -4.38 12.33 -8.98
N LEU A 85 -3.83 11.34 -9.67
CA LEU A 85 -3.15 11.58 -10.93
C LEU A 85 -4.12 12.04 -12.01
N MET A 86 -5.36 11.56 -11.95
CA MET A 86 -6.38 11.96 -12.90
C MET A 86 -6.81 13.42 -12.70
N ILE A 87 -6.83 13.88 -11.45
CA ILE A 87 -7.22 15.27 -11.13
C ILE A 87 -6.13 16.26 -11.47
N LEU A 88 -4.86 15.86 -11.39
CA LEU A 88 -3.75 16.76 -11.68
C LEU A 88 -3.83 17.24 -13.13
N PRO A 89 -3.66 18.55 -13.35
CA PRO A 89 -3.73 19.06 -14.72
C PRO A 89 -2.56 18.58 -15.55
N TYR A 90 -2.83 18.33 -16.81
CA TYR A 90 -1.76 18.09 -17.77
C TYR A 90 -1.29 19.43 -18.30
N SER A 91 0.01 19.57 -18.43
CA SER A 91 0.55 20.74 -19.09
C SER A 91 1.23 20.27 -20.37
N GLY A 92 0.75 20.75 -21.46
CA GLY A 92 1.43 20.45 -22.72
C GLY A 92 1.08 19.12 -23.34
N LYS A 93 -0.14 18.71 -23.20
CA LYS A 93 -0.65 17.58 -24.00
C LYS A 93 0.21 16.33 -23.89
N GLY A 94 0.64 16.05 -22.70
CA GLY A 94 1.41 14.87 -22.44
C GLY A 94 2.90 15.03 -22.58
N THR A 95 3.38 16.22 -22.89
CA THR A 95 4.81 16.42 -23.06
C THR A 95 5.57 16.42 -21.74
N ASP A 96 4.88 16.65 -20.66
CA ASP A 96 5.52 16.64 -19.33
C ASP A 96 5.36 15.27 -18.67
N VAL A 97 5.15 14.29 -19.44
CA VAL A 97 5.07 12.92 -18.95
C VAL A 97 6.45 12.38 -18.58
#